data_ce8b51dba26ab8626db170e6bcf898be
#
_entry.id   ce8b51dba26ab8626db170e6bcf898be
#
_cell.length_a   1.000
_cell.length_b   1.000
_cell.length_c   1.000
_cell.angle_alpha   90.00
_cell.angle_beta   90.00
_cell.angle_gamma   90.00
#
_symmetry.space_group_name_H-M   'P 1'
#
loop_
_entity.id
_entity.type
_entity.pdbx_description
1 polymer ?
#
loop_
_entity_poly.entity_id
_entity_poly.type
_entity_poly.pdbx_seq_one_letter_code
_entity_poly.pdbx_strand_id
1 'polypeptide(L)'
;MAKPRIFFYHDGRHPLFYMYEPPIRRAEMESAIDELAGTPVEAVTFCLGEGRVFLHDTKVGELWGHNVEKWARLGRYRTHLNALALIEEGTDSLQIVCERAHEVDMLLYPSLNVQQGSDIKQPFQSYEEYQESMDDGSTTHTWERCSDFRFENKHLEIGAKSNLDPNFPCPGNLDFMHEESRNERFGIIEEVANNYPIDGFQLQFHSGCYFFHPDEVKEGRPILTEWIRRVHDVVKKNGAERELAIRVPLDLEHCESVGMDLKEWARQGLVDVIIAHDMEASYRLNPNADFRPLVHLCEGTDCRALATLTSHIETDRLSEVPISGIRGAACNYWAQGIDGMELWHWFYHWPYQAPFYERIREVPHPDVMAPKDKTYQLLTETATFRPQARTSTFQLPAPLEIGKPTSINFTITDDLTKWDDAGRVHEVTLRVRICQITEIASVSFKLNNLKLPDNCLRKINEIYRMNAARYRVNDGYWFIFELDRNHWPVRGNNTLEVILLETNPNMITPEPYIRDVELETKYLIGKNFHRGFVDEDLGPYERVVS
;
A
#
# COMPACT_ATOMS: atom_id res chain seq x y z
N MET A 1 -6.84 -12.70 24.81
CA MET A 1 -6.40 -13.23 23.50
C MET A 1 -5.00 -12.72 23.18
N ALA A 2 -4.23 -13.43 22.35
CA ALA A 2 -2.98 -12.87 21.84
C ALA A 2 -3.31 -11.64 20.97
N LYS A 3 -2.45 -10.61 21.01
CA LYS A 3 -2.62 -9.43 20.16
C LYS A 3 -2.43 -9.81 18.69
N PRO A 4 -3.30 -9.33 17.76
CA PRO A 4 -3.23 -9.70 16.35
C PRO A 4 -1.94 -9.17 15.69
N ARG A 5 -1.34 -10.02 14.83
CA ARG A 5 -0.12 -9.70 14.07
C ARG A 5 -0.41 -9.44 12.61
N ILE A 6 -1.44 -10.07 12.05
CA ILE A 6 -1.81 -9.94 10.64
C ILE A 6 -3.21 -9.32 10.55
N PHE A 7 -3.23 -8.11 10.05
CA PHE A 7 -4.43 -7.35 9.76
C PHE A 7 -4.74 -7.43 8.26
N PHE A 8 -6.01 -7.42 7.92
CA PHE A 8 -6.48 -7.30 6.53
C PHE A 8 -7.34 -6.05 6.39
N TYR A 9 -6.91 -5.12 5.55
CA TYR A 9 -7.71 -3.94 5.24
C TYR A 9 -8.76 -4.27 4.19
N HIS A 10 -10.02 -4.05 4.53
CA HIS A 10 -11.17 -4.16 3.65
C HIS A 10 -11.79 -2.78 3.43
N ASP A 11 -12.05 -2.40 2.18
CA ASP A 11 -12.56 -1.06 1.85
C ASP A 11 -14.05 -0.84 2.20
N GLY A 12 -14.74 -1.85 2.73
CA GLY A 12 -16.15 -1.82 3.12
C GLY A 12 -17.14 -1.80 1.96
N ARG A 13 -16.73 -1.33 0.79
CA ARG A 13 -17.60 -1.16 -0.39
C ARG A 13 -17.67 -2.40 -1.27
N HIS A 14 -16.66 -3.25 -1.24
CA HIS A 14 -16.46 -4.31 -2.23
C HIS A 14 -17.68 -5.20 -2.42
N PRO A 15 -18.32 -5.79 -1.38
CA PRO A 15 -19.52 -6.57 -1.53
C PRO A 15 -20.69 -5.77 -2.12
N LEU A 16 -20.87 -4.56 -1.66
CA LEU A 16 -21.99 -3.70 -2.04
C LEU A 16 -21.87 -3.15 -3.46
N PHE A 17 -20.63 -2.94 -3.93
CA PHE A 17 -20.34 -2.27 -5.20
C PHE A 17 -20.09 -3.25 -6.34
N TYR A 18 -19.21 -4.23 -6.12
CA TYR A 18 -18.67 -5.09 -7.19
C TYR A 18 -19.21 -6.49 -7.19
N MET A 19 -19.53 -7.04 -6.01
CA MET A 19 -19.75 -8.49 -5.89
C MET A 19 -21.21 -8.90 -6.11
N TYR A 20 -22.16 -8.17 -5.53
CA TYR A 20 -23.55 -8.60 -5.47
C TYR A 20 -24.54 -7.58 -6.02
N GLU A 21 -25.55 -8.08 -6.75
CA GLU A 21 -26.66 -7.28 -7.24
C GLU A 21 -27.64 -6.94 -6.10
N PRO A 22 -28.30 -5.76 -6.15
CA PRO A 22 -29.36 -5.43 -5.20
C PRO A 22 -30.61 -6.35 -5.36
N PRO A 23 -31.26 -6.69 -4.25
CA PRO A 23 -30.86 -6.44 -2.88
C PRO A 23 -29.83 -7.46 -2.39
N ILE A 24 -28.76 -6.98 -1.77
CA ILE A 24 -27.77 -7.84 -1.13
C ILE A 24 -28.38 -8.54 0.09
N ARG A 25 -28.04 -9.80 0.28
CA ARG A 25 -28.47 -10.59 1.44
C ARG A 25 -27.39 -10.62 2.52
N ARG A 26 -27.79 -10.88 3.77
CA ARG A 26 -26.85 -11.01 4.89
C ARG A 26 -25.69 -11.96 4.58
N ALA A 27 -25.95 -13.16 4.09
CA ALA A 27 -24.91 -14.15 3.75
C ALA A 27 -23.94 -13.68 2.63
N GLU A 28 -24.39 -12.79 1.76
CA GLU A 28 -23.55 -12.17 0.74
C GLU A 28 -22.64 -11.10 1.34
N MET A 29 -23.10 -10.36 2.36
CA MET A 29 -22.26 -9.40 3.08
C MET A 29 -21.24 -10.12 3.99
N GLU A 30 -21.62 -11.24 4.60
CA GLU A 30 -20.73 -12.09 5.42
C GLU A 30 -19.52 -12.60 4.63
N SER A 31 -19.60 -12.72 3.30
CA SER A 31 -18.49 -13.15 2.45
C SER A 31 -17.24 -12.30 2.60
N ALA A 32 -17.37 -11.03 2.99
CA ALA A 32 -16.21 -10.15 3.29
C ALA A 32 -15.30 -10.72 4.39
N ILE A 33 -15.87 -11.53 5.28
CA ILE A 33 -15.17 -12.20 6.39
C ILE A 33 -14.91 -13.67 6.06
N ASP A 34 -15.90 -14.38 5.47
CA ASP A 34 -15.80 -15.81 5.16
C ASP A 34 -14.61 -16.14 4.25
N GLU A 35 -14.33 -15.28 3.28
CA GLU A 35 -13.18 -15.43 2.38
C GLU A 35 -11.82 -15.38 3.10
N LEU A 36 -11.79 -14.86 4.32
CA LEU A 36 -10.58 -14.78 5.14
C LEU A 36 -10.53 -15.83 6.25
N ALA A 37 -11.63 -16.52 6.52
CA ALA A 37 -11.72 -17.52 7.56
C ALA A 37 -10.73 -18.69 7.30
N GLY A 38 -9.99 -19.10 8.34
CA GLY A 38 -8.97 -20.14 8.24
C GLY A 38 -7.67 -19.70 7.56
N THR A 39 -7.52 -18.43 7.20
CA THR A 39 -6.26 -17.83 6.79
C THR A 39 -5.47 -17.32 8.00
N PRO A 40 -4.22 -16.86 7.85
CA PRO A 40 -3.48 -16.23 8.94
C PRO A 40 -3.98 -14.84 9.35
N VAL A 41 -5.02 -14.31 8.74
CA VAL A 41 -5.61 -13.03 9.13
C VAL A 41 -6.26 -13.17 10.51
N GLU A 42 -5.85 -12.32 11.45
CA GLU A 42 -6.32 -12.35 12.83
C GLU A 42 -7.28 -11.18 13.13
N ALA A 43 -7.15 -10.08 12.35
CA ALA A 43 -8.00 -8.90 12.48
C ALA A 43 -8.34 -8.32 11.11
N VAL A 44 -9.57 -7.85 10.95
CA VAL A 44 -10.01 -7.11 9.76
C VAL A 44 -10.18 -5.63 10.12
N THR A 45 -9.50 -4.75 9.39
CA THR A 45 -9.76 -3.31 9.42
C THR A 45 -10.79 -2.98 8.34
N PHE A 46 -12.02 -2.70 8.74
CA PHE A 46 -13.16 -2.53 7.84
C PHE A 46 -13.50 -1.05 7.66
N CYS A 47 -13.32 -0.52 6.45
CA CYS A 47 -13.55 0.89 6.16
C CYS A 47 -15.04 1.24 6.23
N LEU A 48 -15.38 2.25 7.05
CA LEU A 48 -16.75 2.71 7.24
C LEU A 48 -17.34 3.42 6.03
N GLY A 49 -16.48 4.01 5.18
CA GLY A 49 -16.86 4.84 4.06
C GLY A 49 -15.87 5.98 3.84
N GLU A 50 -16.34 7.10 3.37
CA GLU A 50 -15.49 8.23 2.99
C GLU A 50 -15.87 9.52 3.73
N GLY A 51 -14.98 9.96 4.60
CA GLY A 51 -15.20 11.18 5.36
C GLY A 51 -16.42 11.07 6.28
N ARG A 52 -17.51 11.76 5.96
CA ARG A 52 -18.80 11.74 6.67
C ARG A 52 -19.84 10.83 6.03
N VAL A 53 -19.56 10.28 4.87
CA VAL A 53 -20.50 9.46 4.09
C VAL A 53 -20.20 7.98 4.30
N PHE A 54 -21.17 7.22 4.79
CA PHE A 54 -21.01 5.86 5.28
C PHE A 54 -21.92 4.83 4.61
N LEU A 55 -21.63 3.56 4.85
CA LEU A 55 -22.35 2.42 4.32
C LEU A 55 -23.14 1.64 5.40
N HIS A 56 -23.03 2.05 6.66
CA HIS A 56 -23.78 1.53 7.80
C HIS A 56 -24.91 2.48 8.20
N ASP A 57 -25.83 2.03 9.05
CA ASP A 57 -26.98 2.82 9.52
C ASP A 57 -26.56 3.91 10.53
N THR A 58 -25.85 4.92 10.03
CA THR A 58 -25.38 6.05 10.86
C THR A 58 -26.52 7.02 11.18
N LYS A 59 -26.50 7.56 12.39
CA LYS A 59 -27.40 8.64 12.85
C LYS A 59 -26.66 9.97 12.99
N VAL A 60 -25.33 9.95 12.98
CA VAL A 60 -24.46 11.13 13.10
C VAL A 60 -23.89 11.53 11.75
N GLY A 61 -23.48 10.54 10.97
CA GLY A 61 -22.98 10.73 9.60
C GLY A 61 -24.10 10.77 8.56
N GLU A 62 -23.73 10.61 7.31
CA GLU A 62 -24.63 10.64 6.17
C GLU A 62 -24.50 9.32 5.40
N LEU A 63 -25.63 8.76 4.94
CA LEU A 63 -25.60 7.54 4.16
C LEU A 63 -25.05 7.83 2.76
N TRP A 64 -24.25 6.94 2.23
CA TRP A 64 -23.76 6.96 0.87
C TRP A 64 -24.88 7.21 -0.15
N GLY A 65 -24.76 8.30 -0.90
CA GLY A 65 -25.72 8.68 -1.92
C GLY A 65 -27.04 9.27 -1.40
N HIS A 66 -27.13 9.66 -0.12
CA HIS A 66 -28.34 10.24 0.48
C HIS A 66 -28.87 11.47 -0.25
N ASN A 67 -28.00 12.23 -0.91
CA ASN A 67 -28.28 13.48 -1.60
C ASN A 67 -28.24 13.36 -3.14
N VAL A 68 -28.23 12.14 -3.69
CA VAL A 68 -28.14 11.90 -5.14
C VAL A 68 -29.51 11.62 -5.73
N GLU A 69 -29.98 12.51 -6.61
CA GLU A 69 -31.23 12.32 -7.36
C GLU A 69 -31.03 11.53 -8.66
N LYS A 70 -29.90 11.76 -9.35
CA LYS A 70 -29.55 11.12 -10.62
C LYS A 70 -28.15 10.52 -10.54
N TRP A 71 -28.01 9.30 -10.96
CA TRP A 71 -26.79 8.53 -10.84
C TRP A 71 -26.03 8.43 -12.17
N ALA A 72 -24.78 8.85 -12.17
CA ALA A 72 -23.90 8.76 -13.33
C ALA A 72 -23.19 7.40 -13.47
N ARG A 73 -23.11 6.60 -12.38
CA ARG A 73 -22.41 5.32 -12.35
C ARG A 73 -23.25 4.21 -11.72
N LEU A 74 -23.48 3.13 -12.50
CA LEU A 74 -24.32 1.99 -12.06
C LEU A 74 -23.79 1.33 -10.78
N GLY A 75 -22.49 1.09 -10.68
CA GLY A 75 -21.93 0.44 -9.49
C GLY A 75 -22.14 1.28 -8.22
N ARG A 76 -22.10 2.60 -8.33
CA ARG A 76 -22.34 3.51 -7.20
C ARG A 76 -23.80 3.51 -6.77
N TYR A 77 -24.72 3.48 -7.73
CA TYR A 77 -26.14 3.29 -7.47
C TYR A 77 -26.41 1.93 -6.81
N ARG A 78 -25.76 0.86 -7.28
CA ARG A 78 -25.81 -0.46 -6.66
C ARG A 78 -25.40 -0.42 -5.20
N THR A 79 -24.29 0.26 -4.89
CA THR A 79 -23.82 0.44 -3.50
C THR A 79 -24.89 1.05 -2.61
N HIS A 80 -25.53 2.12 -3.07
CA HIS A 80 -26.62 2.78 -2.34
C HIS A 80 -27.80 1.83 -2.10
N LEU A 81 -28.27 1.14 -3.14
CA LEU A 81 -29.41 0.21 -3.03
C LEU A 81 -29.08 -0.96 -2.09
N ASN A 82 -27.89 -1.51 -2.15
CA ASN A 82 -27.47 -2.58 -1.27
C ASN A 82 -27.37 -2.12 0.19
N ALA A 83 -26.83 -0.95 0.45
CA ALA A 83 -26.79 -0.40 1.82
C ALA A 83 -28.19 -0.18 2.37
N LEU A 84 -29.10 0.41 1.57
CA LEU A 84 -30.50 0.61 1.96
C LEU A 84 -31.21 -0.72 2.25
N ALA A 85 -31.01 -1.76 1.43
CA ALA A 85 -31.65 -3.05 1.61
C ALA A 85 -31.31 -3.67 2.97
N LEU A 86 -30.04 -3.61 3.40
CA LEU A 86 -29.63 -4.12 4.72
C LEU A 86 -30.26 -3.29 5.87
N ILE A 87 -30.32 -1.96 5.71
CA ILE A 87 -30.92 -1.07 6.72
C ILE A 87 -32.43 -1.33 6.83
N GLU A 88 -33.14 -1.54 5.72
CA GLU A 88 -34.58 -1.88 5.71
C GLU A 88 -34.85 -3.25 6.37
N GLU A 89 -33.90 -4.18 6.33
CA GLU A 89 -33.96 -5.45 7.06
C GLU A 89 -33.66 -5.31 8.56
N GLY A 90 -33.32 -4.10 9.03
CA GLY A 90 -33.04 -3.81 10.44
C GLY A 90 -31.60 -4.17 10.88
N THR A 91 -30.69 -4.26 9.92
CA THR A 91 -29.23 -4.46 10.17
C THR A 91 -28.44 -3.50 9.27
N ASP A 92 -27.13 -3.65 9.19
CA ASP A 92 -26.28 -2.93 8.24
C ASP A 92 -24.97 -3.69 7.97
N SER A 93 -24.20 -3.17 7.03
CA SER A 93 -22.94 -3.80 6.61
C SER A 93 -21.93 -3.95 7.75
N LEU A 94 -21.83 -2.98 8.66
CA LEU A 94 -20.90 -3.02 9.79
C LEU A 94 -21.34 -4.03 10.85
N GLN A 95 -22.63 -4.04 11.22
CA GLN A 95 -23.16 -4.99 12.17
C GLN A 95 -22.95 -6.44 11.72
N ILE A 96 -23.24 -6.72 10.44
CA ILE A 96 -23.09 -8.06 9.87
C ILE A 96 -21.62 -8.52 9.91
N VAL A 97 -20.67 -7.68 9.49
CA VAL A 97 -19.26 -8.09 9.49
C VAL A 97 -18.66 -8.20 10.89
N CYS A 98 -19.14 -7.39 11.87
CA CYS A 98 -18.74 -7.54 13.28
C CYS A 98 -19.19 -8.91 13.83
N GLU A 99 -20.46 -9.25 13.66
CA GLU A 99 -21.02 -10.52 14.15
C GLU A 99 -20.32 -11.70 13.48
N ARG A 100 -20.12 -11.63 12.15
CA ARG A 100 -19.48 -12.72 11.42
C ARG A 100 -18.01 -12.90 11.77
N ALA A 101 -17.28 -11.82 11.99
CA ALA A 101 -15.88 -11.89 12.43
C ALA A 101 -15.76 -12.66 13.75
N HIS A 102 -16.61 -12.35 14.73
CA HIS A 102 -16.63 -13.05 16.01
C HIS A 102 -17.01 -14.53 15.88
N GLU A 103 -17.95 -14.88 14.98
CA GLU A 103 -18.33 -16.27 14.74
C GLU A 103 -17.18 -17.15 14.19
N VAL A 104 -16.19 -16.53 13.55
CA VAL A 104 -15.02 -17.22 12.96
C VAL A 104 -13.70 -16.89 13.68
N ASP A 105 -13.77 -16.40 14.92
CA ASP A 105 -12.63 -16.07 15.80
C ASP A 105 -11.69 -15.00 15.23
N MET A 106 -12.20 -14.05 14.41
CA MET A 106 -11.46 -12.88 13.95
C MET A 106 -11.87 -11.62 14.71
N LEU A 107 -10.93 -10.69 14.85
CA LEU A 107 -11.19 -9.37 15.45
C LEU A 107 -11.62 -8.38 14.35
N LEU A 108 -12.51 -7.44 14.71
CA LEU A 108 -12.95 -6.39 13.78
C LEU A 108 -12.66 -4.99 14.31
N TYR A 109 -12.02 -4.19 13.45
CA TYR A 109 -11.66 -2.80 13.68
C TYR A 109 -12.31 -1.93 12.59
N PRO A 110 -13.41 -1.22 12.89
CA PRO A 110 -13.89 -0.19 11.98
C PRO A 110 -12.77 0.80 11.67
N SER A 111 -12.67 1.23 10.42
CA SER A 111 -11.59 2.08 9.94
C SER A 111 -12.16 3.36 9.34
N LEU A 112 -11.72 4.53 9.83
CA LEU A 112 -12.19 5.84 9.40
C LEU A 112 -11.10 6.61 8.70
N ASN A 113 -11.34 7.03 7.45
CA ASN A 113 -10.60 8.11 6.82
C ASN A 113 -10.94 9.42 7.52
N VAL A 114 -10.01 9.94 8.32
CA VAL A 114 -10.30 11.14 9.14
C VAL A 114 -10.34 12.39 8.28
N GLN A 115 -9.47 12.50 7.29
CA GLN A 115 -9.40 13.62 6.36
C GLN A 115 -9.73 13.20 4.94
N GLN A 116 -10.99 13.28 4.57
CA GLN A 116 -11.41 13.08 3.19
C GLN A 116 -12.33 14.20 2.77
N GLY A 117 -11.86 15.02 1.83
CA GLY A 117 -12.60 16.09 1.23
C GLY A 117 -13.23 15.68 -0.09
N SER A 118 -14.33 16.33 -0.45
CA SER A 118 -14.87 16.30 -1.78
C SER A 118 -15.09 17.72 -2.28
N ASP A 119 -14.67 18.00 -3.50
CA ASP A 119 -14.73 19.32 -4.09
C ASP A 119 -15.95 19.54 -5.01
N ILE A 120 -16.71 18.48 -5.31
CA ILE A 120 -17.90 18.58 -6.16
C ILE A 120 -19.02 19.26 -5.39
N LYS A 121 -19.47 20.38 -5.92
CA LYS A 121 -20.46 21.27 -5.28
C LYS A 121 -21.90 21.01 -5.70
N GLN A 122 -22.12 20.32 -6.83
CA GLN A 122 -23.45 20.10 -7.40
C GLN A 122 -23.55 18.73 -8.07
N PRO A 123 -24.72 18.07 -8.04
CA PRO A 123 -24.96 16.86 -8.79
C PRO A 123 -24.91 17.13 -10.29
N PHE A 124 -24.40 16.18 -11.05
CA PHE A 124 -24.45 16.23 -12.50
C PHE A 124 -25.91 16.14 -12.97
N GLN A 125 -26.30 17.03 -13.87
CA GLN A 125 -27.64 17.00 -14.43
C GLN A 125 -27.72 16.16 -15.70
N SER A 126 -26.60 15.97 -16.39
CA SER A 126 -26.50 15.15 -17.60
C SER A 126 -25.23 14.28 -17.62
N TYR A 127 -25.21 13.30 -18.52
CA TYR A 127 -24.03 12.45 -18.74
C TYR A 127 -22.88 13.23 -19.37
N GLU A 128 -23.17 14.23 -20.17
CA GLU A 128 -22.20 15.12 -20.81
C GLU A 128 -21.46 15.93 -19.74
N GLU A 129 -22.15 16.55 -18.78
CA GLU A 129 -21.52 17.26 -17.65
C GLU A 129 -20.61 16.33 -16.84
N TYR A 130 -21.06 15.08 -16.61
CA TYR A 130 -20.25 14.10 -15.94
C TYR A 130 -18.98 13.76 -16.74
N GLN A 131 -19.08 13.57 -18.07
CA GLN A 131 -17.93 13.30 -18.92
C GLN A 131 -16.95 14.48 -18.97
N GLU A 132 -17.46 15.71 -19.12
CA GLU A 132 -16.63 16.91 -19.09
C GLU A 132 -15.83 17.01 -17.78
N SER A 133 -16.44 16.68 -16.64
CA SER A 133 -15.74 16.64 -15.36
C SER A 133 -14.68 15.55 -15.28
N MET A 134 -14.83 14.47 -16.08
CA MET A 134 -13.84 13.41 -16.20
C MET A 134 -12.61 13.84 -17.00
N ASP A 135 -12.81 14.64 -18.05
CA ASP A 135 -11.76 15.03 -18.98
C ASP A 135 -10.86 16.14 -18.43
N ASP A 136 -11.36 16.96 -17.48
CA ASP A 136 -10.57 18.02 -16.85
C ASP A 136 -9.63 17.53 -15.72
N GLY A 137 -9.61 16.22 -15.45
CA GLY A 137 -8.77 15.61 -14.43
C GLY A 137 -9.24 15.84 -12.98
N SER A 138 -10.41 16.45 -12.79
CA SER A 138 -10.99 16.70 -11.44
C SER A 138 -11.68 15.48 -10.82
N THR A 139 -11.62 14.34 -11.44
CA THR A 139 -12.55 13.21 -11.35
C THR A 139 -12.34 12.21 -10.23
N THR A 140 -11.53 12.50 -9.26
CA THR A 140 -11.47 11.67 -8.04
C THR A 140 -12.71 11.86 -7.17
N HIS A 141 -13.53 12.86 -7.43
CA HIS A 141 -14.65 13.28 -6.60
C HIS A 141 -15.97 12.93 -7.25
N THR A 142 -16.76 12.14 -6.57
CA THR A 142 -18.07 11.70 -7.03
C THR A 142 -19.12 12.21 -6.06
N TRP A 143 -20.26 12.67 -6.61
CA TRP A 143 -21.33 13.29 -5.83
C TRP A 143 -21.83 12.41 -4.68
N GLU A 144 -21.99 11.12 -4.91
CA GLU A 144 -22.43 10.15 -3.92
C GLU A 144 -21.50 9.98 -2.71
N ARG A 145 -20.29 10.52 -2.80
CA ARG A 145 -19.27 10.51 -1.74
C ARG A 145 -19.15 11.87 -1.06
N CYS A 146 -19.99 12.83 -1.45
CA CYS A 146 -19.94 14.18 -0.92
C CYS A 146 -20.86 14.32 0.29
N SER A 147 -20.36 15.01 1.30
CA SER A 147 -21.08 15.30 2.52
C SER A 147 -21.72 16.68 2.45
N ASP A 148 -23.02 16.78 2.78
CA ASP A 148 -23.70 18.06 2.90
C ASP A 148 -23.02 18.94 3.95
N PHE A 149 -22.61 18.36 5.07
CA PHE A 149 -21.86 19.07 6.11
C PHE A 149 -20.64 19.81 5.54
N ARG A 150 -19.89 19.19 4.64
CA ARG A 150 -18.71 19.81 4.01
C ARG A 150 -19.07 20.97 3.11
N PHE A 151 -20.16 20.88 2.37
CA PHE A 151 -20.64 21.99 1.51
C PHE A 151 -21.14 23.17 2.32
N GLU A 152 -21.86 22.92 3.39
CA GLU A 152 -22.44 23.95 4.25
C GLU A 152 -21.39 24.64 5.11
N ASN A 153 -20.27 23.96 5.41
CA ASN A 153 -19.25 24.41 6.35
C ASN A 153 -17.88 24.61 5.71
N LYS A 154 -17.80 25.17 4.51
CA LYS A 154 -16.54 25.47 3.81
C LYS A 154 -15.56 26.33 4.63
N HIS A 155 -16.06 27.13 5.55
CA HIS A 155 -15.23 27.93 6.47
C HIS A 155 -14.39 27.10 7.44
N LEU A 156 -14.71 25.81 7.62
CA LEU A 156 -13.96 24.86 8.44
C LEU A 156 -12.80 24.18 7.68
N GLU A 157 -12.64 24.46 6.40
CA GLU A 157 -11.55 23.89 5.61
C GLU A 157 -10.23 24.67 5.81
N ILE A 158 -9.10 23.97 5.75
CA ILE A 158 -7.76 24.60 5.81
C ILE A 158 -7.64 25.67 4.73
N GLY A 159 -8.17 25.41 3.52
CA GLY A 159 -8.18 26.33 2.38
C GLY A 159 -9.07 27.56 2.53
N ALA A 160 -9.88 27.66 3.59
CA ALA A 160 -10.66 28.87 3.86
C ALA A 160 -9.78 30.05 4.31
N LYS A 161 -8.53 29.78 4.71
CA LYS A 161 -7.57 30.81 5.15
C LYS A 161 -6.86 31.44 3.95
N SER A 162 -6.75 32.77 3.97
CA SER A 162 -6.32 33.59 2.83
C SER A 162 -4.83 33.50 2.46
N ASN A 163 -4.00 32.99 3.35
CA ASN A 163 -2.52 32.90 3.20
C ASN A 163 -2.02 31.50 2.89
N LEU A 164 -2.89 30.56 2.53
CA LEU A 164 -2.50 29.20 2.15
C LEU A 164 -1.75 29.22 0.79
N ASP A 165 -0.66 28.45 0.71
CA ASP A 165 0.06 28.23 -0.55
C ASP A 165 -0.92 27.64 -1.59
N PRO A 166 -1.03 28.22 -2.80
CA PRO A 166 -1.88 27.68 -3.86
C PRO A 166 -1.56 26.24 -4.26
N ASN A 167 -0.34 25.76 -3.99
CA ASN A 167 0.09 24.39 -4.24
C ASN A 167 -0.08 23.47 -3.02
N PHE A 168 -0.73 23.94 -1.95
CA PHE A 168 -0.98 23.08 -0.78
C PHE A 168 -1.80 21.85 -1.19
N PRO A 169 -1.38 20.62 -0.84
CA PRO A 169 -1.95 19.43 -1.45
C PRO A 169 -3.39 19.11 -1.06
N CYS A 170 -3.84 19.57 0.11
CA CYS A 170 -5.14 19.19 0.68
C CYS A 170 -5.91 20.39 1.26
N PRO A 171 -6.22 21.43 0.45
CA PRO A 171 -6.90 22.63 0.96
C PRO A 171 -8.32 22.32 1.47
N GLY A 172 -8.98 21.29 0.93
CA GLY A 172 -10.32 20.86 1.32
C GLY A 172 -10.37 20.03 2.61
N ASN A 173 -9.26 19.76 3.29
CA ASN A 173 -9.29 19.08 4.59
C ASN A 173 -9.89 19.96 5.68
N LEU A 174 -10.56 19.33 6.66
CA LEU A 174 -11.07 20.02 7.83
C LEU A 174 -9.91 20.53 8.69
N ASP A 175 -9.97 21.80 9.06
CA ASP A 175 -9.01 22.43 9.96
C ASP A 175 -9.36 22.08 11.42
N PHE A 176 -8.48 21.35 12.08
CA PHE A 176 -8.66 20.92 13.47
C PHE A 176 -8.38 22.04 14.49
N MET A 177 -8.01 23.24 14.07
CA MET A 177 -8.10 24.41 14.93
C MET A 177 -9.55 24.70 15.34
N HIS A 178 -10.54 24.38 14.47
CA HIS A 178 -11.96 24.50 14.78
C HIS A 178 -12.46 23.33 15.64
N GLU A 179 -13.12 23.64 16.75
CA GLU A 179 -13.71 22.61 17.62
C GLU A 179 -14.83 21.84 16.90
N GLU A 180 -15.56 22.51 16.02
CA GLU A 180 -16.64 21.92 15.20
C GLU A 180 -16.10 20.80 14.31
N SER A 181 -14.95 21.01 13.67
CA SER A 181 -14.26 19.98 12.88
C SER A 181 -13.90 18.75 13.71
N ARG A 182 -13.34 18.96 14.88
CA ARG A 182 -12.96 17.88 15.81
C ARG A 182 -14.17 17.13 16.35
N ASN A 183 -15.24 17.84 16.71
CA ASN A 183 -16.47 17.24 17.25
C ASN A 183 -17.21 16.45 16.18
N GLU A 184 -17.24 16.92 14.95
CA GLU A 184 -17.86 16.22 13.84
C GLU A 184 -17.17 14.87 13.59
N ARG A 185 -15.83 14.83 13.51
CA ARG A 185 -15.08 13.58 13.38
C ARG A 185 -15.23 12.67 14.60
N PHE A 186 -15.21 13.24 15.79
CA PHE A 186 -15.36 12.49 17.04
C PHE A 186 -16.73 11.83 17.18
N GLY A 187 -17.81 12.53 16.81
CA GLY A 187 -19.18 12.01 16.91
C GLY A 187 -19.38 10.70 16.15
N ILE A 188 -18.74 10.55 14.99
CA ILE A 188 -18.78 9.32 14.19
C ILE A 188 -18.09 8.16 14.92
N ILE A 189 -16.91 8.43 15.49
CA ILE A 189 -16.14 7.43 16.25
C ILE A 189 -16.92 7.00 17.49
N GLU A 190 -17.50 7.97 18.20
CA GLU A 190 -18.31 7.71 19.40
C GLU A 190 -19.56 6.89 19.09
N GLU A 191 -20.26 7.18 17.99
CA GLU A 191 -21.41 6.39 17.53
C GLU A 191 -21.03 4.93 17.34
N VAL A 192 -19.97 4.68 16.55
CA VAL A 192 -19.53 3.32 16.23
C VAL A 192 -19.02 2.59 17.48
N ALA A 193 -18.18 3.25 18.29
CA ALA A 193 -17.62 2.64 19.49
C ALA A 193 -18.67 2.26 20.55
N ASN A 194 -19.79 3.00 20.61
CA ASN A 194 -20.86 2.72 21.56
C ASN A 194 -21.91 1.71 21.05
N ASN A 195 -22.15 1.64 19.75
CA ASN A 195 -23.31 0.93 19.21
C ASN A 195 -22.95 -0.42 18.54
N TYR A 196 -21.67 -0.65 18.21
CA TYR A 196 -21.24 -1.87 17.52
C TYR A 196 -20.29 -2.72 18.38
N PRO A 197 -20.34 -4.06 18.23
CA PRO A 197 -19.48 -4.99 18.97
C PRO A 197 -18.08 -5.06 18.34
N ILE A 198 -17.32 -3.97 18.42
CA ILE A 198 -15.98 -3.84 17.83
C ILE A 198 -14.90 -4.31 18.80
N ASP A 199 -13.74 -4.74 18.27
CA ASP A 199 -12.57 -5.14 19.06
C ASP A 199 -11.48 -4.06 19.11
N GLY A 200 -11.59 -3.08 18.25
CA GLY A 200 -10.73 -1.90 18.19
C GLY A 200 -11.28 -0.88 17.22
N PHE A 201 -10.51 0.17 16.98
CA PHE A 201 -10.84 1.20 15.98
C PHE A 201 -9.58 1.66 15.25
N GLN A 202 -9.64 1.85 13.93
CA GLN A 202 -8.51 2.35 13.16
C GLN A 202 -8.78 3.75 12.63
N LEU A 203 -7.87 4.69 12.89
CA LEU A 203 -7.84 6.00 12.26
C LEU A 203 -6.87 5.98 11.08
N GLN A 204 -7.34 6.37 9.89
CA GLN A 204 -6.50 6.48 8.71
C GLN A 204 -6.02 7.92 8.57
N PHE A 205 -4.73 8.15 8.82
CA PHE A 205 -4.04 9.42 8.65
C PHE A 205 -3.07 9.42 7.46
N HIS A 206 -2.91 8.29 6.79
CA HIS A 206 -1.96 8.15 5.70
C HIS A 206 -2.35 8.95 4.44
N SER A 207 -3.65 9.13 4.19
CA SER A 207 -4.15 9.89 3.05
C SER A 207 -4.69 11.24 3.52
N GLY A 208 -4.17 12.32 2.96
CA GLY A 208 -4.58 13.66 3.36
C GLY A 208 -4.24 13.99 4.82
N CYS A 209 -3.01 13.73 5.24
CA CYS A 209 -2.55 13.81 6.63
C CYS A 209 -2.43 15.24 7.22
N TYR A 210 -3.03 16.24 6.59
CA TYR A 210 -2.98 17.63 7.02
C TYR A 210 -4.21 17.98 7.86
N PHE A 211 -3.98 18.46 9.08
CA PHE A 211 -5.01 18.79 10.07
C PHE A 211 -5.06 20.26 10.40
N PHE A 212 -4.05 21.02 9.99
CA PHE A 212 -3.86 22.43 10.32
C PHE A 212 -3.31 23.18 9.13
N HIS A 213 -3.55 24.49 9.12
CA HIS A 213 -2.80 25.40 8.26
C HIS A 213 -1.30 25.29 8.60
N PRO A 214 -0.36 25.33 7.64
CA PRO A 214 1.07 25.18 7.90
C PRO A 214 1.61 26.10 9.00
N ASP A 215 1.11 27.34 9.09
CA ASP A 215 1.54 28.30 10.11
C ASP A 215 1.02 27.97 11.53
N GLU A 216 0.06 27.07 11.66
CA GLU A 216 -0.62 26.72 12.92
C GLU A 216 -0.28 25.33 13.46
N VAL A 217 0.56 24.58 12.75
CA VAL A 217 0.93 23.21 13.14
C VAL A 217 1.46 23.12 14.56
N LYS A 218 2.27 24.10 14.98
CA LYS A 218 2.87 24.11 16.33
C LYS A 218 1.81 24.22 17.43
N GLU A 219 0.84 25.10 17.25
CA GLU A 219 -0.28 25.31 18.16
C GLU A 219 -1.29 24.15 18.06
N GLY A 220 -1.45 23.58 16.89
CA GLY A 220 -2.35 22.49 16.58
C GLY A 220 -1.90 21.14 17.15
N ARG A 221 -0.60 20.88 17.27
CA ARG A 221 -0.06 19.60 17.76
C ARG A 221 -0.67 19.14 19.10
N PRO A 222 -0.68 19.96 20.17
CA PRO A 222 -1.33 19.57 21.43
C PRO A 222 -2.84 19.40 21.29
N ILE A 223 -3.50 20.13 20.39
CA ILE A 223 -4.94 19.99 20.12
C ILE A 223 -5.23 18.63 19.51
N LEU A 224 -4.44 18.20 18.53
CA LEU A 224 -4.57 16.86 17.91
C LEU A 224 -4.29 15.75 18.95
N THR A 225 -3.28 15.91 19.81
CA THR A 225 -2.98 14.96 20.88
C THR A 225 -4.16 14.81 21.85
N GLU A 226 -4.81 15.92 22.23
CA GLU A 226 -5.98 15.86 23.09
C GLU A 226 -7.20 15.24 22.39
N TRP A 227 -7.36 15.47 21.09
CA TRP A 227 -8.38 14.79 20.30
C TRP A 227 -8.15 13.27 20.23
N ILE A 228 -6.89 12.83 20.02
CA ILE A 228 -6.52 11.39 20.08
C ILE A 228 -6.84 10.81 21.46
N ARG A 229 -6.59 11.53 22.55
CA ARG A 229 -6.94 11.11 23.91
C ARG A 229 -8.45 10.87 24.05
N ARG A 230 -9.28 11.80 23.57
CA ARG A 230 -10.72 11.65 23.56
C ARG A 230 -11.16 10.40 22.77
N VAL A 231 -10.53 10.15 21.62
CA VAL A 231 -10.81 8.96 20.82
C VAL A 231 -10.40 7.69 21.56
N HIS A 232 -9.21 7.66 22.14
CA HIS A 232 -8.75 6.55 22.96
C HIS A 232 -9.75 6.23 24.08
N ASP A 233 -10.18 7.23 24.83
CA ASP A 233 -11.08 7.06 25.97
C ASP A 233 -12.44 6.50 25.54
N VAL A 234 -13.01 6.96 24.43
CA VAL A 234 -14.30 6.46 23.95
C VAL A 234 -14.19 5.04 23.39
N VAL A 235 -13.10 4.69 22.72
CA VAL A 235 -12.86 3.32 22.23
C VAL A 235 -12.73 2.35 23.40
N LYS A 236 -11.96 2.71 24.43
CA LYS A 236 -11.71 1.89 25.62
C LYS A 236 -12.93 1.80 26.57
N LYS A 237 -13.86 2.75 26.51
CA LYS A 237 -15.00 2.84 27.44
C LYS A 237 -15.84 1.56 27.51
N ASN A 238 -16.07 0.90 26.40
CA ASN A 238 -16.90 -0.31 26.31
C ASN A 238 -16.10 -1.62 26.24
N GLY A 239 -14.78 -1.55 26.46
CA GLY A 239 -13.86 -2.70 26.48
C GLY A 239 -12.43 -2.21 26.64
N ALA A 240 -11.84 -2.41 27.81
CA ALA A 240 -10.47 -1.97 28.08
C ALA A 240 -9.42 -2.65 27.17
N GLU A 241 -9.76 -3.82 26.63
CA GLU A 241 -8.96 -4.59 25.70
C GLU A 241 -9.06 -4.12 24.24
N ARG A 242 -10.08 -3.27 23.91
CA ARG A 242 -10.19 -2.68 22.57
C ARG A 242 -8.95 -1.87 22.24
N GLU A 243 -8.46 -1.99 21.02
CA GLU A 243 -7.24 -1.29 20.60
C GLU A 243 -7.56 -0.07 19.72
N LEU A 244 -6.83 1.02 19.93
CA LEU A 244 -6.79 2.15 19.00
C LEU A 244 -5.59 1.99 18.08
N ALA A 245 -5.86 1.73 16.81
CA ALA A 245 -4.86 1.66 15.75
C ALA A 245 -4.84 2.95 14.94
N ILE A 246 -3.67 3.38 14.49
CA ILE A 246 -3.53 4.49 13.56
C ILE A 246 -2.70 4.08 12.37
N ARG A 247 -3.13 4.45 11.15
CA ARG A 247 -2.34 4.28 9.94
C ARG A 247 -1.79 5.64 9.50
N VAL A 248 -0.47 5.72 9.38
CA VAL A 248 0.26 6.97 9.11
C VAL A 248 1.22 6.81 7.93
N PRO A 249 1.69 7.90 7.30
CA PRO A 249 2.81 7.83 6.37
C PRO A 249 4.05 7.20 7.01
N LEU A 250 4.83 6.46 6.23
CA LEU A 250 6.10 5.88 6.67
C LEU A 250 7.15 6.94 7.01
N ASP A 251 7.08 8.11 6.37
CA ASP A 251 7.91 9.27 6.69
C ASP A 251 7.47 9.91 8.02
N LEU A 252 8.14 9.53 9.10
CA LEU A 252 7.83 10.03 10.46
C LEU A 252 8.20 11.50 10.64
N GLU A 253 9.20 12.02 9.92
CA GLU A 253 9.55 13.45 9.93
C GLU A 253 8.41 14.26 9.30
N HIS A 254 7.84 13.75 8.21
CA HIS A 254 6.65 14.34 7.62
C HIS A 254 5.47 14.30 8.60
N CYS A 255 5.21 13.18 9.27
CA CYS A 255 4.16 13.08 10.30
C CYS A 255 4.32 14.16 11.38
N GLU A 256 5.53 14.34 11.89
CA GLU A 256 5.82 15.38 12.88
C GLU A 256 5.61 16.80 12.31
N SER A 257 6.02 17.03 11.06
CA SER A 257 5.91 18.32 10.39
C SER A 257 4.48 18.79 10.15
N VAL A 258 3.52 17.88 10.12
CA VAL A 258 2.08 18.15 9.96
C VAL A 258 1.28 18.07 11.28
N GLY A 259 1.98 17.90 12.42
CA GLY A 259 1.40 17.99 13.76
C GLY A 259 1.05 16.66 14.42
N MET A 260 1.40 15.52 13.83
CA MET A 260 1.22 14.20 14.44
C MET A 260 2.37 13.90 15.43
N ASP A 261 2.08 13.89 16.72
CA ASP A 261 3.06 13.59 17.78
C ASP A 261 3.05 12.10 18.13
N LEU A 262 3.43 11.27 17.17
CA LEU A 262 3.38 9.81 17.28
C LEU A 262 4.18 9.29 18.48
N LYS A 263 5.33 9.90 18.75
CA LYS A 263 6.18 9.53 19.89
C LYS A 263 5.48 9.77 21.22
N GLU A 264 4.82 10.92 21.37
CA GLU A 264 4.08 11.24 22.58
C GLU A 264 2.83 10.37 22.73
N TRP A 265 2.15 10.06 21.63
CA TRP A 265 0.97 9.18 21.66
C TRP A 265 1.35 7.76 22.08
N ALA A 266 2.43 7.19 21.57
CA ALA A 266 2.95 5.88 21.98
C ALA A 266 3.41 5.90 23.46
N ARG A 267 4.18 6.93 23.86
CA ARG A 267 4.69 7.07 25.24
C ARG A 267 3.58 7.20 26.29
N GLN A 268 2.48 7.87 25.95
CA GLN A 268 1.33 8.03 26.85
C GLN A 268 0.35 6.85 26.79
N GLY A 269 0.57 5.86 25.92
CA GLY A 269 -0.35 4.74 25.71
C GLY A 269 -1.69 5.17 25.10
N LEU A 270 -1.70 6.26 24.31
CA LEU A 270 -2.90 6.74 23.65
C LEU A 270 -3.22 5.95 22.38
N VAL A 271 -2.24 5.26 21.83
CA VAL A 271 -2.37 4.38 20.66
C VAL A 271 -1.75 3.04 20.96
N ASP A 272 -2.45 1.96 20.60
CA ASP A 272 -2.00 0.58 20.81
C ASP A 272 -1.21 0.05 19.61
N VAL A 273 -1.49 0.58 18.42
CA VAL A 273 -0.90 0.12 17.15
C VAL A 273 -0.63 1.31 16.22
N ILE A 274 0.60 1.42 15.75
CA ILE A 274 0.94 2.34 14.66
C ILE A 274 1.28 1.52 13.42
N ILE A 275 0.57 1.76 12.33
CA ILE A 275 0.73 1.09 11.04
C ILE A 275 1.34 2.09 10.07
N ALA A 276 2.60 1.89 9.68
CA ALA A 276 3.24 2.77 8.72
C ALA A 276 2.95 2.32 7.28
N HIS A 277 2.61 3.29 6.43
CA HIS A 277 2.32 3.08 5.02
C HIS A 277 3.31 3.86 4.15
N ASP A 278 3.96 3.16 3.24
CA ASP A 278 4.81 3.79 2.23
C ASP A 278 3.94 4.52 1.19
N MET A 279 3.69 5.81 1.45
CA MET A 279 2.83 6.64 0.60
C MET A 279 3.46 6.92 -0.77
N GLU A 280 4.78 6.89 -0.89
CA GLU A 280 5.47 7.07 -2.17
C GLU A 280 5.24 5.85 -3.07
N ALA A 281 5.32 4.66 -2.50
CA ALA A 281 4.97 3.43 -3.19
C ALA A 281 3.48 3.34 -3.54
N SER A 282 2.60 4.00 -2.74
CA SER A 282 1.14 3.93 -2.86
C SER A 282 0.63 2.49 -2.79
N TYR A 283 0.12 1.97 -3.90
CA TYR A 283 -0.38 0.59 -3.99
C TYR A 283 0.72 -0.43 -4.31
N ARG A 284 1.93 0.03 -4.69
CA ARG A 284 3.01 -0.85 -5.15
C ARG A 284 3.81 -1.39 -3.99
N LEU A 285 4.28 -2.63 -4.14
CA LEU A 285 5.14 -3.27 -3.15
C LEU A 285 6.55 -2.68 -3.22
N ASN A 286 7.04 -2.18 -2.08
CA ASN A 286 8.42 -1.71 -1.92
C ASN A 286 9.22 -2.62 -0.98
N PRO A 287 10.00 -3.57 -1.47
CA PRO A 287 10.79 -4.45 -0.60
C PRO A 287 11.88 -3.71 0.19
N ASN A 288 12.18 -2.45 -0.17
CA ASN A 288 13.19 -1.61 0.48
C ASN A 288 12.60 -0.57 1.45
N ALA A 289 11.29 -0.62 1.73
CA ALA A 289 10.69 0.30 2.71
C ALA A 289 11.37 0.15 4.08
N ASP A 290 11.71 1.30 4.71
CA ASP A 290 12.43 1.32 5.99
C ASP A 290 11.48 1.59 7.16
N PHE A 291 11.11 0.54 7.88
CA PHE A 291 10.26 0.59 9.07
C PHE A 291 11.03 0.72 10.39
N ARG A 292 12.37 0.69 10.37
CA ARG A 292 13.20 0.80 11.58
C ARG A 292 12.95 2.07 12.39
N PRO A 293 12.72 3.26 11.78
CA PRO A 293 12.35 4.44 12.53
C PRO A 293 11.07 4.25 13.35
N LEU A 294 10.04 3.57 12.79
CA LEU A 294 8.80 3.27 13.51
C LEU A 294 9.05 2.27 14.66
N VAL A 295 9.79 1.20 14.39
CA VAL A 295 10.16 0.22 15.44
C VAL A 295 10.87 0.92 16.60
N HIS A 296 11.81 1.80 16.30
CA HIS A 296 12.55 2.60 17.29
C HIS A 296 11.65 3.55 18.08
N LEU A 297 10.64 4.15 17.42
CA LEU A 297 9.66 5.02 18.06
C LEU A 297 8.82 4.26 19.11
N CYS A 298 8.48 3.02 18.82
CA CYS A 298 7.67 2.17 19.69
C CYS A 298 8.47 1.47 20.80
N GLU A 299 9.81 1.45 20.72
CA GLU A 299 10.67 0.80 21.72
C GLU A 299 10.39 1.32 23.15
N GLY A 300 10.24 0.39 24.09
CA GLY A 300 9.99 0.70 25.51
C GLY A 300 8.56 1.20 25.82
N THR A 301 7.65 1.07 24.86
CA THR A 301 6.21 1.33 25.04
C THR A 301 5.40 0.04 24.81
N ASP A 302 4.11 0.07 25.12
CA ASP A 302 3.18 -1.03 24.79
C ASP A 302 2.61 -0.92 23.37
N CYS A 303 2.96 0.14 22.63
CA CYS A 303 2.52 0.38 21.26
C CYS A 303 3.27 -0.52 20.28
N ARG A 304 2.54 -1.18 19.39
CA ARG A 304 3.09 -2.08 18.37
C ARG A 304 3.35 -1.36 17.05
N ALA A 305 4.47 -1.70 16.42
CA ALA A 305 4.88 -1.20 15.11
C ALA A 305 4.47 -2.18 14.01
N LEU A 306 3.55 -1.82 13.14
CA LEU A 306 3.13 -2.64 12.01
C LEU A 306 3.53 -2.01 10.67
N ALA A 307 3.88 -2.86 9.71
CA ALA A 307 4.16 -2.47 8.33
C ALA A 307 2.94 -2.70 7.44
N THR A 308 2.66 -1.80 6.51
CA THR A 308 1.71 -2.06 5.45
C THR A 308 2.37 -2.89 4.35
N LEU A 309 1.77 -4.05 4.01
CA LEU A 309 2.19 -4.92 2.92
C LEU A 309 1.17 -4.82 1.78
N THR A 310 1.59 -4.30 0.63
CA THR A 310 0.77 -4.20 -0.57
C THR A 310 0.98 -5.39 -1.50
N SER A 311 0.08 -5.61 -2.45
CA SER A 311 0.13 -6.75 -3.38
C SER A 311 0.29 -6.35 -4.84
N HIS A 312 0.35 -5.06 -5.13
CA HIS A 312 0.43 -4.53 -6.49
C HIS A 312 1.87 -4.28 -6.92
N ILE A 313 2.15 -4.47 -8.19
CA ILE A 313 3.42 -4.12 -8.82
C ILE A 313 3.14 -3.51 -10.19
N GLU A 314 3.92 -2.52 -10.55
CA GLU A 314 3.79 -1.84 -11.83
C GLU A 314 5.11 -1.95 -12.58
N THR A 315 5.27 -3.06 -13.30
CA THR A 315 6.43 -3.31 -14.12
C THR A 315 6.03 -3.70 -15.53
N ASP A 316 6.98 -3.63 -16.44
CA ASP A 316 6.73 -4.07 -17.80
C ASP A 316 6.53 -5.59 -17.92
N ARG A 317 6.94 -6.35 -16.92
CA ARG A 317 6.88 -7.81 -16.91
C ARG A 317 5.71 -8.38 -16.13
N LEU A 318 5.32 -7.69 -15.06
CA LEU A 318 4.36 -8.19 -14.09
C LEU A 318 3.29 -7.13 -13.79
N SER A 319 2.05 -7.54 -13.74
CA SER A 319 0.92 -6.71 -13.30
C SER A 319 0.52 -6.96 -11.85
N GLU A 320 0.89 -8.12 -11.31
CA GLU A 320 0.67 -8.52 -9.93
C GLU A 320 1.98 -8.98 -9.31
N VAL A 321 2.12 -8.75 -8.01
CA VAL A 321 3.28 -9.26 -7.27
C VAL A 321 3.21 -10.79 -7.19
N PRO A 322 4.23 -11.51 -7.70
CA PRO A 322 4.31 -12.95 -7.49
C PRO A 322 4.56 -13.27 -6.02
N ILE A 323 4.30 -14.50 -5.61
CA ILE A 323 4.56 -14.95 -4.23
C ILE A 323 6.01 -14.73 -3.80
N SER A 324 6.96 -14.83 -4.72
CA SER A 324 8.38 -14.54 -4.48
C SER A 324 8.62 -13.09 -4.09
N GLY A 325 7.91 -12.13 -4.70
CA GLY A 325 7.97 -10.71 -4.35
C GLY A 325 7.39 -10.44 -2.96
N ILE A 326 6.23 -11.06 -2.63
CA ILE A 326 5.65 -10.98 -1.29
C ILE A 326 6.63 -11.52 -0.24
N ARG A 327 7.27 -12.68 -0.49
CA ARG A 327 8.28 -13.24 0.41
C ARG A 327 9.47 -12.31 0.60
N GLY A 328 9.98 -11.71 -0.48
CA GLY A 328 11.11 -10.77 -0.42
C GLY A 328 10.81 -9.58 0.47
N ALA A 329 9.68 -8.90 0.25
CA ALA A 329 9.28 -7.75 1.05
C ALA A 329 8.95 -8.15 2.50
N ALA A 330 8.12 -9.16 2.71
CA ALA A 330 7.73 -9.60 4.06
C ALA A 330 8.94 -10.03 4.90
N CYS A 331 9.90 -10.77 4.32
CA CYS A 331 11.14 -11.12 5.03
C CYS A 331 11.96 -9.88 5.40
N ASN A 332 12.07 -8.89 4.48
CA ASN A 332 12.77 -7.64 4.78
C ASN A 332 12.08 -6.84 5.89
N TYR A 333 10.74 -6.82 5.92
CA TYR A 333 9.99 -6.10 6.95
C TYR A 333 10.13 -6.77 8.32
N TRP A 334 9.95 -8.11 8.41
CA TRP A 334 10.17 -8.87 9.65
C TRP A 334 11.59 -8.71 10.21
N ALA A 335 12.60 -8.67 9.33
CA ALA A 335 14.00 -8.50 9.76
C ALA A 335 14.29 -7.13 10.38
N GLN A 336 13.42 -6.15 10.18
CA GLN A 336 13.52 -4.83 10.79
C GLN A 336 12.93 -4.75 12.21
N GLY A 337 12.28 -5.83 12.67
CA GLY A 337 11.74 -5.92 14.04
C GLY A 337 10.30 -5.42 14.20
N ILE A 338 9.53 -5.36 13.13
CA ILE A 338 8.10 -5.03 13.22
C ILE A 338 7.33 -6.10 13.99
N ASP A 339 6.23 -5.72 14.64
CA ASP A 339 5.37 -6.62 15.41
C ASP A 339 4.31 -7.34 14.57
N GLY A 340 4.00 -6.81 13.39
CA GLY A 340 3.00 -7.37 12.50
C GLY A 340 2.90 -6.63 11.17
N MET A 341 1.92 -7.03 10.37
CA MET A 341 1.66 -6.43 9.06
C MET A 341 0.17 -6.19 8.84
N GLU A 342 -0.15 -5.13 8.11
CA GLU A 342 -1.48 -4.92 7.53
C GLU A 342 -1.43 -5.18 6.03
N LEU A 343 -2.24 -6.13 5.57
CA LEU A 343 -2.44 -6.45 4.15
C LEU A 343 -3.37 -5.40 3.56
N TRP A 344 -2.80 -4.43 2.84
CA TRP A 344 -3.53 -3.28 2.33
C TRP A 344 -3.80 -3.39 0.84
N HIS A 345 -5.04 -3.12 0.39
CA HIS A 345 -5.52 -3.24 -1.00
C HIS A 345 -5.49 -4.66 -1.60
N TRP A 346 -5.48 -5.69 -0.76
CA TRP A 346 -5.54 -7.07 -1.22
C TRP A 346 -6.96 -7.50 -1.67
N PHE A 347 -7.99 -6.76 -1.30
CA PHE A 347 -9.37 -6.99 -1.73
C PHE A 347 -9.57 -6.86 -3.25
N TYR A 348 -8.68 -6.20 -3.98
CA TYR A 348 -8.70 -6.16 -5.45
C TYR A 348 -8.47 -7.51 -6.13
N HIS A 349 -7.98 -8.50 -5.40
CA HIS A 349 -7.80 -9.85 -5.94
C HIS A 349 -9.09 -10.69 -5.93
N TRP A 350 -10.21 -10.11 -5.49
CA TRP A 350 -11.49 -10.81 -5.54
C TRP A 350 -11.94 -11.04 -7.01
N PRO A 351 -12.53 -12.20 -7.40
CA PRO A 351 -12.77 -13.38 -6.54
C PRO A 351 -11.47 -14.10 -6.17
N TYR A 352 -11.27 -14.34 -4.87
CA TYR A 352 -10.04 -14.92 -4.37
C TYR A 352 -9.85 -16.35 -4.85
N GLN A 353 -8.66 -16.63 -5.35
CA GLN A 353 -8.25 -17.91 -5.91
C GLN A 353 -7.04 -18.47 -5.17
N ALA A 354 -6.64 -19.70 -5.50
CA ALA A 354 -5.51 -20.36 -4.85
C ALA A 354 -4.24 -19.48 -4.71
N PRO A 355 -3.82 -18.70 -5.72
CA PRO A 355 -2.64 -17.84 -5.58
C PRO A 355 -2.77 -16.76 -4.50
N PHE A 356 -3.97 -16.23 -4.25
CA PHE A 356 -4.20 -15.28 -3.16
C PHE A 356 -3.94 -15.94 -1.80
N TYR A 357 -4.56 -17.09 -1.54
CA TYR A 357 -4.42 -17.81 -0.27
C TYR A 357 -2.99 -18.33 -0.05
N GLU A 358 -2.30 -18.75 -1.11
CA GLU A 358 -0.91 -19.15 -1.03
C GLU A 358 0.01 -18.00 -0.60
N ARG A 359 -0.21 -16.79 -1.15
CA ARG A 359 0.57 -15.60 -0.81
C ARG A 359 0.43 -15.23 0.67
N ILE A 360 -0.80 -15.16 1.20
CA ILE A 360 -1.02 -14.71 2.58
C ILE A 360 -0.68 -15.75 3.64
N ARG A 361 -0.75 -17.05 3.30
CA ARG A 361 -0.47 -18.14 4.24
C ARG A 361 0.91 -18.06 4.87
N GLU A 362 1.91 -17.60 4.15
CA GLU A 362 3.31 -17.61 4.57
C GLU A 362 3.74 -16.30 5.26
N VAL A 363 3.01 -15.21 5.04
CA VAL A 363 3.37 -13.86 5.52
C VAL A 363 3.76 -13.80 7.00
N PRO A 364 3.06 -14.47 7.96
CA PRO A 364 3.42 -14.40 9.38
C PRO A 364 4.62 -15.27 9.76
N HIS A 365 5.21 -16.02 8.81
CA HIS A 365 6.21 -17.05 9.07
C HIS A 365 7.53 -16.80 8.31
N PRO A 366 8.37 -15.83 8.75
CA PRO A 366 9.62 -15.51 8.05
C PRO A 366 10.55 -16.70 7.94
N ASP A 367 10.60 -17.60 8.93
CA ASP A 367 11.42 -18.81 8.90
C ASP A 367 10.98 -19.80 7.81
N VAL A 368 9.66 -19.86 7.53
CA VAL A 368 9.10 -20.69 6.46
C VAL A 368 9.43 -20.10 5.09
N MET A 369 9.43 -18.77 4.99
CA MET A 369 9.78 -18.06 3.75
C MET A 369 11.29 -18.03 3.48
N ALA A 370 12.14 -18.08 4.52
CA ALA A 370 13.59 -17.93 4.40
C ALA A 370 14.23 -18.84 3.33
N PRO A 371 13.91 -20.16 3.24
CA PRO A 371 14.48 -21.05 2.23
C PRO A 371 13.63 -21.16 0.95
N LYS A 372 12.88 -20.15 0.57
CA LYS A 372 12.01 -20.17 -0.62
C LYS A 372 12.37 -19.03 -1.57
N ASP A 373 11.92 -19.16 -2.81
CA ASP A 373 12.16 -18.16 -3.86
C ASP A 373 11.70 -16.77 -3.46
N LYS A 374 12.56 -15.79 -3.73
CA LYS A 374 12.27 -14.37 -3.49
C LYS A 374 12.66 -13.51 -4.68
N THR A 375 11.91 -12.44 -4.85
CA THR A 375 12.21 -11.40 -5.82
C THR A 375 12.22 -10.06 -5.09
N TYR A 376 13.31 -9.33 -5.26
CA TYR A 376 13.51 -7.98 -4.75
C TYR A 376 13.52 -7.03 -5.94
N GLN A 377 12.39 -6.37 -6.15
CA GLN A 377 12.27 -5.39 -7.22
C GLN A 377 12.28 -3.98 -6.63
N LEU A 378 13.17 -3.14 -7.13
CA LEU A 378 13.22 -1.74 -6.74
C LEU A 378 12.10 -0.98 -7.44
N LEU A 379 11.48 -0.07 -6.69
CA LEU A 379 10.46 0.80 -7.25
C LEU A 379 11.08 1.87 -8.16
N THR A 380 10.39 2.10 -9.28
CA THR A 380 10.69 3.17 -10.22
C THR A 380 9.59 4.22 -10.11
N GLU A 381 9.96 5.50 -10.04
CA GLU A 381 9.01 6.60 -10.14
C GLU A 381 8.36 6.59 -11.53
N THR A 382 7.03 6.66 -11.58
CA THR A 382 6.28 6.69 -12.84
C THR A 382 5.54 8.02 -12.97
N ALA A 383 5.34 8.47 -14.21
CA ALA A 383 4.64 9.72 -14.49
C ALA A 383 3.16 9.73 -14.04
N THR A 384 2.58 8.54 -13.87
CA THR A 384 1.18 8.35 -13.43
C THR A 384 1.02 8.47 -11.91
N PHE A 385 2.10 8.38 -11.17
CA PHE A 385 2.09 8.47 -9.73
C PHE A 385 2.86 9.71 -9.27
N ARG A 386 2.13 10.68 -8.72
CA ARG A 386 2.73 11.84 -8.05
C ARG A 386 2.77 11.56 -6.56
N PRO A 387 3.97 11.46 -5.96
CA PRO A 387 4.07 11.30 -4.52
C PRO A 387 3.41 12.49 -3.81
N GLN A 388 2.64 12.19 -2.77
CA GLN A 388 2.11 13.23 -1.88
C GLN A 388 3.21 13.81 -0.99
N ALA A 389 4.34 13.12 -0.89
CA ALA A 389 5.52 13.56 -0.17
C ALA A 389 6.32 14.61 -0.96
N ARG A 390 6.95 15.54 -0.25
CA ARG A 390 7.68 16.67 -0.84
C ARG A 390 8.99 16.29 -1.54
N THR A 391 9.54 15.12 -1.24
CA THR A 391 10.80 14.62 -1.83
C THR A 391 10.62 13.15 -2.18
N SER A 392 10.84 12.80 -3.45
CA SER A 392 10.86 11.40 -3.87
C SER A 392 12.09 10.72 -3.26
N THR A 393 11.88 9.57 -2.61
CA THR A 393 12.97 8.69 -2.14
C THR A 393 13.31 7.63 -3.17
N PHE A 394 12.67 7.61 -4.34
CA PHE A 394 12.96 6.68 -5.41
C PHE A 394 14.37 6.86 -5.94
N GLN A 395 15.10 5.76 -5.98
CA GLN A 395 16.42 5.72 -6.62
C GLN A 395 16.31 5.57 -8.15
N LEU A 396 15.16 5.17 -8.65
CA LEU A 396 14.88 4.92 -10.07
C LEU A 396 13.71 5.80 -10.56
N PRO A 397 13.74 6.31 -11.82
CA PRO A 397 14.81 6.12 -12.79
C PRO A 397 16.09 6.89 -12.42
N ALA A 398 17.27 6.28 -12.63
CA ALA A 398 18.56 6.88 -12.29
C ALA A 398 19.32 7.27 -13.58
N PRO A 399 19.64 8.55 -13.80
CA PRO A 399 20.36 8.98 -14.99
C PRO A 399 21.79 8.43 -15.02
N LEU A 400 22.30 8.16 -16.20
CA LEU A 400 23.65 7.67 -16.44
C LEU A 400 24.46 8.70 -17.23
N GLU A 401 25.58 9.13 -16.65
CA GLU A 401 26.57 9.98 -17.31
C GLU A 401 27.80 9.14 -17.71
N ILE A 402 28.36 9.42 -18.89
CA ILE A 402 29.55 8.70 -19.38
C ILE A 402 30.72 8.85 -18.40
N GLY A 403 31.27 7.72 -17.98
CA GLY A 403 32.43 7.64 -17.07
C GLY A 403 32.12 7.92 -15.60
N LYS A 404 30.89 8.26 -15.25
CA LYS A 404 30.50 8.46 -13.85
C LYS A 404 29.75 7.24 -13.28
N PRO A 405 30.07 6.79 -12.06
CA PRO A 405 29.32 5.72 -11.40
C PRO A 405 27.96 6.21 -10.92
N THR A 406 26.91 5.44 -11.18
CA THR A 406 25.58 5.59 -10.58
C THR A 406 25.36 4.42 -9.64
N SER A 407 25.07 4.73 -8.37
CA SER A 407 24.92 3.73 -7.30
C SER A 407 23.44 3.53 -6.94
N ILE A 408 23.01 2.28 -6.89
CA ILE A 408 21.67 1.86 -6.49
C ILE A 408 21.79 0.94 -5.27
N ASN A 409 21.11 1.27 -4.19
CA ASN A 409 21.16 0.52 -2.95
C ASN A 409 19.91 -0.33 -2.76
N PHE A 410 20.08 -1.56 -2.26
CA PHE A 410 18.98 -2.45 -1.92
C PHE A 410 19.34 -3.38 -0.76
N THR A 411 18.31 -3.89 -0.10
CA THR A 411 18.47 -4.78 1.05
C THR A 411 17.85 -6.13 0.77
N ILE A 412 18.54 -7.20 1.18
CA ILE A 412 18.00 -8.56 1.17
C ILE A 412 18.18 -9.23 2.54
N THR A 413 17.30 -10.15 2.85
CA THR A 413 17.40 -10.97 4.09
C THR A 413 17.93 -12.36 3.85
N ASP A 414 18.13 -12.75 2.59
CA ASP A 414 18.67 -14.05 2.25
C ASP A 414 20.08 -14.25 2.79
N ASP A 415 20.26 -15.31 3.56
CA ASP A 415 21.57 -15.84 3.94
C ASP A 415 21.98 -16.89 2.91
N LEU A 416 22.44 -16.42 1.75
CA LEU A 416 22.78 -17.28 0.62
C LEU A 416 23.88 -18.27 0.97
N THR A 417 24.87 -17.88 1.81
CA THR A 417 25.94 -18.76 2.25
C THR A 417 25.39 -19.94 3.07
N LYS A 418 24.55 -19.66 4.05
CA LYS A 418 23.90 -20.69 4.87
C LYS A 418 23.11 -21.68 4.01
N TRP A 419 22.33 -21.17 3.07
CA TRP A 419 21.48 -22.03 2.25
C TRP A 419 22.26 -22.78 1.16
N ASP A 420 23.37 -22.22 0.67
CA ASP A 420 24.27 -22.92 -0.25
C ASP A 420 25.02 -24.07 0.46
N ASP A 421 25.50 -23.82 1.67
CA ASP A 421 26.12 -24.89 2.49
C ASP A 421 25.15 -26.04 2.78
N ALA A 422 23.84 -25.75 2.82
CA ALA A 422 22.78 -26.75 2.90
C ALA A 422 22.40 -27.36 1.53
N GLY A 423 23.05 -26.93 0.43
CA GLY A 423 22.78 -27.39 -0.93
C GLY A 423 21.42 -26.96 -1.46
N ARG A 424 20.93 -25.79 -1.05
CA ARG A 424 19.57 -25.33 -1.37
C ARG A 424 19.50 -24.12 -2.29
N VAL A 425 20.59 -23.38 -2.51
CA VAL A 425 20.59 -22.28 -3.49
C VAL A 425 20.63 -22.89 -4.89
N HIS A 426 19.67 -22.51 -5.73
CA HIS A 426 19.60 -22.96 -7.11
C HIS A 426 20.20 -21.93 -8.05
N GLU A 427 19.74 -20.69 -7.96
CA GLU A 427 20.09 -19.61 -8.88
C GLU A 427 19.96 -18.26 -8.16
N VAL A 428 20.86 -17.34 -8.47
CA VAL A 428 20.80 -15.94 -8.05
C VAL A 428 20.96 -15.08 -9.29
N THR A 429 19.90 -14.35 -9.65
CA THR A 429 19.87 -13.57 -10.89
C THR A 429 19.66 -12.10 -10.59
N LEU A 430 20.57 -11.25 -11.07
CA LEU A 430 20.42 -9.80 -11.08
C LEU A 430 19.99 -9.33 -12.49
N ARG A 431 18.93 -8.53 -12.55
CA ARG A 431 18.45 -7.92 -13.79
C ARG A 431 18.48 -6.40 -13.68
N VAL A 432 19.07 -5.76 -14.67
CA VAL A 432 19.14 -4.29 -14.74
C VAL A 432 18.64 -3.84 -16.11
N ARG A 433 17.64 -2.98 -16.14
CA ARG A 433 17.16 -2.39 -17.39
C ARG A 433 17.69 -0.98 -17.55
N ILE A 434 18.32 -0.73 -18.70
CA ILE A 434 18.81 0.59 -19.07
C ILE A 434 18.09 1.03 -20.34
N CYS A 435 17.42 2.17 -20.27
CA CYS A 435 16.71 2.79 -21.38
C CYS A 435 17.57 3.82 -22.11
N GLN A 436 17.17 4.14 -23.34
CA GLN A 436 17.83 5.15 -24.21
C GLN A 436 19.28 4.82 -24.57
N ILE A 437 19.60 3.53 -24.69
CA ILE A 437 20.89 3.03 -25.17
C ILE A 437 20.69 2.17 -26.40
N THR A 438 21.78 1.98 -27.17
CA THR A 438 21.80 1.08 -28.33
C THR A 438 22.64 -0.17 -28.06
N GLU A 439 22.65 -1.10 -29.01
CA GLU A 439 23.42 -2.34 -28.95
C GLU A 439 24.93 -2.14 -28.78
N ILE A 440 25.49 -1.02 -29.28
CA ILE A 440 26.91 -0.71 -29.16
C ILE A 440 27.30 0.03 -27.89
N ALA A 441 26.32 0.45 -27.08
CA ALA A 441 26.63 1.08 -25.81
C ALA A 441 27.35 0.10 -24.88
N SER A 442 28.41 0.59 -24.23
CA SER A 442 29.24 -0.17 -23.31
C SER A 442 28.95 0.24 -21.89
N VAL A 443 28.64 -0.72 -21.03
CA VAL A 443 28.26 -0.50 -19.62
C VAL A 443 29.05 -1.46 -18.73
N SER A 444 29.55 -0.96 -17.61
CA SER A 444 30.22 -1.77 -16.58
C SER A 444 29.36 -1.83 -15.32
N PHE A 445 29.30 -3.00 -14.71
CA PHE A 445 28.53 -3.26 -13.50
C PHE A 445 29.43 -3.76 -12.38
N LYS A 446 29.17 -3.27 -11.15
CA LYS A 446 29.78 -3.81 -9.93
C LYS A 446 28.69 -4.05 -8.88
N LEU A 447 28.80 -5.16 -8.17
CA LEU A 447 27.97 -5.45 -7.00
C LEU A 447 28.89 -5.51 -5.78
N ASN A 448 28.61 -4.67 -4.77
CA ASN A 448 29.43 -4.56 -3.55
C ASN A 448 30.93 -4.36 -3.86
N ASN A 449 31.26 -3.46 -4.78
CA ASN A 449 32.59 -3.16 -5.31
C ASN A 449 33.26 -4.27 -6.16
N LEU A 450 32.63 -5.42 -6.33
CA LEU A 450 33.13 -6.48 -7.20
C LEU A 450 32.59 -6.30 -8.62
N LYS A 451 33.48 -6.23 -9.61
CA LYS A 451 33.07 -6.15 -11.02
C LYS A 451 32.37 -7.45 -11.41
N LEU A 452 31.16 -7.32 -11.98
CA LEU A 452 30.44 -8.47 -12.50
C LEU A 452 31.10 -8.96 -13.80
N PRO A 453 31.33 -10.26 -13.95
CA PRO A 453 32.02 -10.81 -15.09
C PRO A 453 31.11 -10.95 -16.31
N ASP A 454 31.68 -10.76 -17.50
CA ASP A 454 30.95 -10.80 -18.77
C ASP A 454 30.41 -12.20 -19.11
N ASN A 455 31.00 -13.25 -18.56
CA ASN A 455 30.59 -14.64 -18.80
C ASN A 455 29.26 -15.04 -18.14
N CYS A 456 28.77 -14.26 -17.16
CA CYS A 456 27.46 -14.45 -16.55
C CYS A 456 26.41 -13.49 -17.10
N LEU A 457 26.76 -12.64 -18.05
CA LEU A 457 25.89 -11.63 -18.63
C LEU A 457 25.13 -12.14 -19.85
N ARG A 458 23.82 -11.97 -19.82
CA ARG A 458 22.95 -12.05 -20.99
C ARG A 458 22.32 -10.69 -21.26
N LYS A 459 22.43 -10.16 -22.48
CA LYS A 459 21.86 -8.88 -22.88
C LYS A 459 20.65 -9.11 -23.80
N ILE A 460 19.50 -8.59 -23.45
CA ILE A 460 18.26 -8.77 -24.19
C ILE A 460 17.69 -7.42 -24.59
N ASN A 461 17.42 -7.25 -25.90
CA ASN A 461 16.64 -6.13 -26.40
C ASN A 461 15.18 -6.53 -26.56
N GLU A 462 14.30 -5.93 -25.79
CA GLU A 462 12.89 -6.28 -25.77
C GLU A 462 12.07 -5.67 -26.92
N ILE A 463 12.62 -4.76 -27.70
CA ILE A 463 11.99 -4.26 -28.93
C ILE A 463 11.57 -5.40 -29.86
N TYR A 464 12.36 -6.46 -29.92
CA TYR A 464 12.10 -7.62 -30.77
C TYR A 464 10.99 -8.55 -30.24
N ARG A 465 10.41 -8.26 -29.09
CA ARG A 465 9.28 -9.01 -28.53
C ARG A 465 7.96 -8.36 -28.92
N MET A 466 7.36 -8.77 -30.00
CA MET A 466 6.15 -8.17 -30.57
C MET A 466 4.95 -8.15 -29.59
N ASN A 467 4.86 -9.10 -28.68
CA ASN A 467 3.71 -9.22 -27.76
C ASN A 467 3.76 -8.29 -26.55
N ALA A 468 4.91 -7.70 -26.25
CA ALA A 468 5.09 -6.92 -25.05
C ALA A 468 5.15 -5.41 -25.31
N ALA A 469 5.20 -4.99 -26.57
CA ALA A 469 5.37 -3.59 -26.96
C ALA A 469 4.26 -2.65 -26.46
N ARG A 470 3.05 -3.14 -26.28
CA ARG A 470 1.89 -2.32 -25.86
C ARG A 470 1.98 -1.73 -24.45
N TYR A 471 2.84 -2.27 -23.59
CA TYR A 471 3.00 -1.83 -22.21
C TYR A 471 4.28 -1.04 -21.97
N ARG A 472 5.06 -0.78 -23.03
CA ARG A 472 6.38 -0.20 -22.88
C ARG A 472 6.41 1.23 -23.35
N VAL A 473 6.85 2.06 -22.44
CA VAL A 473 6.94 3.49 -22.69
C VAL A 473 8.27 3.85 -23.38
N ASN A 474 9.32 3.04 -23.17
CA ASN A 474 10.66 3.34 -23.65
C ASN A 474 11.41 2.09 -24.11
N ASP A 475 12.27 2.27 -25.11
CA ASP A 475 13.20 1.27 -25.57
C ASP A 475 14.34 1.08 -24.56
N GLY A 476 14.80 -0.15 -24.40
CA GLY A 476 15.88 -0.44 -23.48
C GLY A 476 16.43 -1.85 -23.59
N TYR A 477 17.54 -2.05 -22.92
CA TYR A 477 18.17 -3.36 -22.80
C TYR A 477 18.10 -3.86 -21.38
N TRP A 478 17.74 -5.14 -21.24
CA TRP A 478 17.92 -5.89 -20.01
C TRP A 478 19.33 -6.49 -19.98
N PHE A 479 20.06 -6.21 -18.93
CA PHE A 479 21.32 -6.84 -18.58
C PHE A 479 21.03 -7.84 -17.46
N ILE A 480 21.16 -9.13 -17.77
CA ILE A 480 20.79 -10.23 -16.89
C ILE A 480 22.05 -10.98 -16.51
N PHE A 481 22.33 -11.04 -15.21
CA PHE A 481 23.49 -11.70 -14.64
C PHE A 481 23.03 -12.90 -13.82
N GLU A 482 23.40 -14.10 -14.24
CA GLU A 482 23.35 -15.29 -13.40
C GLU A 482 24.63 -15.29 -12.54
N LEU A 483 24.46 -14.90 -11.27
CA LEU A 483 25.58 -14.64 -10.38
C LEU A 483 26.15 -15.95 -9.80
N ASP A 484 27.45 -16.12 -9.89
CA ASP A 484 28.18 -17.18 -9.17
C ASP A 484 28.37 -16.81 -7.69
N ARG A 485 28.78 -17.79 -6.87
CA ARG A 485 28.93 -17.64 -5.42
C ARG A 485 29.83 -16.46 -5.01
N ASN A 486 30.83 -16.10 -5.79
CA ASN A 486 31.76 -15.01 -5.46
C ASN A 486 31.13 -13.62 -5.69
N HIS A 487 30.09 -13.55 -6.52
CA HIS A 487 29.41 -12.32 -6.89
C HIS A 487 28.01 -12.22 -6.30
N TRP A 488 27.62 -13.12 -5.40
CA TRP A 488 26.32 -13.04 -4.74
C TRP A 488 26.18 -11.78 -3.87
N PRO A 489 24.98 -11.23 -3.77
CA PRO A 489 24.68 -10.21 -2.77
C PRO A 489 24.84 -10.76 -1.36
N VAL A 490 25.11 -9.86 -0.41
CA VAL A 490 25.23 -10.22 1.00
C VAL A 490 23.90 -10.00 1.74
N ARG A 491 23.68 -10.72 2.82
CA ARG A 491 22.55 -10.42 3.71
C ARG A 491 22.71 -9.00 4.28
N GLY A 492 21.67 -8.19 4.17
CA GLY A 492 21.66 -6.77 4.54
C GLY A 492 21.80 -5.88 3.31
N ASN A 493 22.51 -4.78 3.46
CA ASN A 493 22.64 -3.75 2.44
C ASN A 493 23.60 -4.15 1.34
N ASN A 494 23.18 -3.89 0.09
CA ASN A 494 23.97 -4.12 -1.12
C ASN A 494 23.98 -2.85 -1.97
N THR A 495 25.04 -2.65 -2.73
CA THR A 495 25.19 -1.53 -3.66
C THR A 495 25.52 -2.06 -5.06
N LEU A 496 24.63 -1.77 -6.00
CA LEU A 496 24.90 -1.94 -7.44
C LEU A 496 25.46 -0.63 -7.98
N GLU A 497 26.66 -0.67 -8.54
CA GLU A 497 27.27 0.46 -9.25
C GLU A 497 27.22 0.18 -10.75
N VAL A 498 26.68 1.15 -11.52
CA VAL A 498 26.57 1.09 -12.98
C VAL A 498 27.35 2.25 -13.58
N ILE A 499 28.24 1.98 -14.52
CA ILE A 499 29.05 2.98 -15.22
C ILE A 499 28.81 2.86 -16.72
N LEU A 500 28.25 3.89 -17.32
CA LEU A 500 28.15 3.99 -18.77
C LEU A 500 29.54 4.39 -19.32
N LEU A 501 30.14 3.52 -20.12
CA LEU A 501 31.48 3.74 -20.66
C LEU A 501 31.43 4.43 -22.03
N GLU A 502 30.52 3.99 -22.89
CA GLU A 502 30.39 4.50 -24.28
C GLU A 502 28.93 4.48 -24.73
N THR A 503 28.56 5.46 -25.55
CA THR A 503 27.27 5.55 -26.23
C THR A 503 27.48 5.54 -27.75
N ASN A 504 26.37 5.34 -28.48
CA ASN A 504 26.42 5.43 -29.95
C ASN A 504 26.50 6.89 -30.42
N PRO A 505 27.60 7.34 -31.03
CA PRO A 505 27.77 8.74 -31.44
C PRO A 505 26.86 9.15 -32.62
N ASN A 506 26.23 8.19 -33.28
CA ASN A 506 25.32 8.44 -34.44
C ASN A 506 23.85 8.60 -33.99
N MET A 507 23.57 8.52 -32.68
CA MET A 507 22.21 8.63 -32.15
C MET A 507 22.03 9.95 -31.39
N ILE A 508 20.94 10.64 -31.66
CA ILE A 508 20.43 11.73 -30.84
C ILE A 508 19.32 11.11 -29.99
N THR A 509 19.68 10.64 -28.79
CA THR A 509 18.74 10.08 -27.83
C THR A 509 18.66 10.98 -26.59
N PRO A 510 17.56 10.93 -25.83
CA PRO A 510 17.57 11.42 -24.45
C PRO A 510 18.70 10.76 -23.64
N GLU A 511 19.01 11.34 -22.49
CA GLU A 511 20.02 10.78 -21.59
C GLU A 511 19.67 9.34 -21.20
N PRO A 512 20.64 8.41 -21.25
CA PRO A 512 20.43 7.04 -20.77
C PRO A 512 20.17 7.01 -19.28
N TYR A 513 19.32 6.07 -18.85
CA TYR A 513 18.99 5.92 -17.44
C TYR A 513 18.70 4.46 -17.06
N ILE A 514 19.00 4.11 -15.82
CA ILE A 514 18.57 2.85 -15.21
C ILE A 514 17.10 2.98 -14.87
N ARG A 515 16.26 2.10 -15.41
CA ARG A 515 14.82 2.10 -15.17
C ARG A 515 14.41 1.07 -14.14
N ASP A 516 14.90 -0.17 -14.28
CA ASP A 516 14.51 -1.27 -13.41
C ASP A 516 15.74 -1.99 -12.86
N VAL A 517 15.66 -2.42 -11.61
CA VAL A 517 16.62 -3.30 -10.96
C VAL A 517 15.85 -4.36 -10.20
N GLU A 518 16.12 -5.63 -10.51
CA GLU A 518 15.49 -6.79 -9.92
C GLU A 518 16.55 -7.79 -9.47
N LEU A 519 16.43 -8.32 -8.27
CA LEU A 519 17.21 -9.46 -7.79
C LEU A 519 16.27 -10.62 -7.52
N GLU A 520 16.56 -11.77 -8.08
CA GLU A 520 15.83 -13.01 -7.86
C GLU A 520 16.72 -14.05 -7.21
N THR A 521 16.26 -14.70 -6.17
CA THR A 521 16.90 -15.82 -5.50
C THR A 521 16.00 -17.04 -5.59
N LYS A 522 16.49 -18.13 -6.17
CA LYS A 522 15.76 -19.40 -6.32
C LYS A 522 16.38 -20.49 -5.45
N TYR A 523 15.50 -21.28 -4.84
CA TYR A 523 15.89 -22.32 -3.90
C TYR A 523 15.41 -23.69 -4.33
N LEU A 524 16.18 -24.71 -4.00
CA LEU A 524 15.77 -26.10 -4.05
C LEU A 524 15.04 -26.50 -2.76
N ILE A 525 14.09 -27.42 -2.85
CA ILE A 525 13.43 -28.00 -1.68
C ILE A 525 14.46 -28.78 -0.82
N GLY A 526 15.45 -29.38 -1.45
CA GLY A 526 16.57 -30.06 -0.82
C GLY A 526 17.68 -30.31 -1.83
N LYS A 527 18.89 -30.65 -1.35
CA LYS A 527 20.09 -30.81 -2.18
C LYS A 527 19.99 -31.83 -3.33
N ASN A 528 19.05 -32.75 -3.24
CA ASN A 528 18.82 -33.77 -4.27
C ASN A 528 17.61 -33.48 -5.13
N PHE A 529 16.95 -32.34 -4.93
CA PHE A 529 15.81 -31.94 -5.72
C PHE A 529 16.28 -31.30 -7.01
N HIS A 530 15.81 -31.82 -8.14
CA HIS A 530 16.08 -31.24 -9.46
C HIS A 530 14.90 -30.31 -9.82
N ARG A 531 15.20 -29.05 -9.97
CA ARG A 531 14.27 -28.06 -10.50
C ARG A 531 14.37 -28.14 -12.02
N GLY A 532 13.32 -28.58 -12.70
CA GLY A 532 13.31 -28.62 -14.16
C GLY A 532 13.67 -27.28 -14.78
N PHE A 533 14.25 -27.29 -15.96
CA PHE A 533 14.54 -26.06 -16.71
C PHE A 533 13.23 -25.35 -17.05
N VAL A 534 13.04 -24.17 -16.50
CA VAL A 534 12.04 -23.21 -16.94
C VAL A 534 12.82 -22.00 -17.41
N ASP A 535 12.86 -21.79 -18.69
CA ASP A 535 13.36 -20.53 -19.25
C ASP A 535 12.17 -19.55 -19.30
N GLU A 536 12.13 -18.63 -18.33
CA GLU A 536 11.04 -17.65 -18.22
C GLU A 536 10.98 -16.70 -19.42
N ASP A 537 12.09 -16.53 -20.11
CA ASP A 537 12.17 -15.68 -21.30
C ASP A 537 11.62 -16.39 -22.56
N LEU A 538 11.67 -17.69 -22.59
CA LEU A 538 11.17 -18.53 -23.69
C LEU A 538 9.82 -19.19 -23.37
N GLY A 539 9.33 -19.08 -22.14
CA GLY A 539 8.12 -19.74 -21.66
C GLY A 539 8.37 -21.16 -21.14
N PRO A 540 7.33 -21.81 -20.59
CA PRO A 540 7.46 -23.17 -20.09
C PRO A 540 7.73 -24.14 -21.23
N TYR A 541 8.78 -24.92 -21.10
CA TYR A 541 8.97 -26.09 -21.97
C TYR A 541 7.89 -27.11 -21.66
N GLU A 542 7.35 -27.73 -22.70
CA GLU A 542 6.52 -28.91 -22.52
C GLU A 542 7.29 -29.96 -21.72
N ARG A 543 6.73 -30.39 -20.60
CA ARG A 543 7.27 -31.54 -19.88
C ARG A 543 7.19 -32.74 -20.79
N VAL A 544 8.32 -33.26 -21.20
CA VAL A 544 8.36 -34.62 -21.72
C VAL A 544 8.06 -35.53 -20.52
N VAL A 545 6.82 -35.98 -20.42
CA VAL A 545 6.43 -37.01 -19.46
C VAL A 545 7.02 -38.31 -20.00
N SER A 546 8.13 -38.73 -19.41
CA SER A 546 8.67 -40.07 -19.63
C SER A 546 7.88 -41.09 -18.85
#